data_4765241ab0430ff7545c5c9e7f01e8bb
#
_entry.id   4765241ab0430ff7545c5c9e7f01e8bb
#
_cell.length_a   1.000
_cell.length_b   1.000
_cell.length_c   1.000
_cell.angle_alpha   90.00
_cell.angle_beta   90.00
_cell.angle_gamma   90.00
#
_symmetry.space_group_name_H-M   'P 1'
#
loop_
_entity.id
_entity.type
_entity.pdbx_description
1 polymer ?
#
loop_
_entity_poly.entity_id
_entity_poly.type
_entity_poly.pdbx_seq_one_letter_code
_entity_poly.pdbx_strand_id
1 'polypeptide(L)'
;MIERGDGYLLNTASAAGLLAALGSGPYSVTKAAAVKLAEFLSITHGDEGIKVSVLCPQGVNTAMAPKSLGDGQTDGIIEPEQLAQTVVETLREERFYVLPHPEVEEYVRRLSLIHI
;
A
#
# COMPACT_ATOMS: atom_id res chain seq x y z
N MET A 1 13.42 6.93 17.34
CA MET A 1 12.55 7.90 16.66
C MET A 1 11.71 8.69 17.66
N ILE A 2 10.99 8.05 18.54
CA ILE A 2 10.12 8.74 19.53
C ILE A 2 10.91 9.73 20.38
N GLU A 3 12.05 9.32 20.94
CA GLU A 3 12.91 10.18 21.75
C GLU A 3 13.38 11.44 21.00
N ARG A 4 13.63 11.30 19.69
CA ARG A 4 14.03 12.41 18.82
C ARG A 4 12.87 13.32 18.43
N GLY A 5 11.62 12.84 18.55
CA GLY A 5 10.44 13.52 18.04
C GLY A 5 10.40 13.60 16.52
N ASP A 6 11.11 12.68 15.83
CA ASP A 6 11.21 12.67 14.37
C ASP A 6 11.50 11.26 13.85
N GLY A 7 10.76 10.86 12.85
CA GLY A 7 10.96 9.60 12.17
C GLY A 7 9.93 9.40 11.05
N TYR A 8 10.29 8.55 10.10
CA TYR A 8 9.40 8.17 9.01
C TYR A 8 9.48 6.66 8.79
N LEU A 9 8.33 6.01 8.78
CA LEU A 9 8.18 4.58 8.53
C LEU A 9 7.44 4.38 7.21
N LEU A 10 8.02 3.60 6.32
CA LEU A 10 7.36 3.16 5.10
C LEU A 10 7.20 1.64 5.16
N ASN A 11 5.97 1.18 5.25
CA ASN A 11 5.66 -0.25 5.21
C ASN A 11 5.23 -0.63 3.80
N THR A 12 5.72 -1.76 3.31
CA THR A 12 5.30 -2.30 2.02
C THR A 12 4.23 -3.35 2.24
N ALA A 13 3.03 -3.07 1.74
CA ALA A 13 1.92 -4.01 1.74
C ALA A 13 1.59 -4.43 0.29
N SER A 14 0.36 -4.26 -0.11
CA SER A 14 -0.14 -4.55 -1.46
C SER A 14 -1.53 -3.96 -1.61
N ALA A 15 -1.96 -3.71 -2.83
CA ALA A 15 -3.37 -3.43 -3.10
C ALA A 15 -4.28 -4.55 -2.56
N ALA A 16 -3.79 -5.79 -2.50
CA ALA A 16 -4.47 -6.92 -1.89
C ALA A 16 -4.71 -6.75 -0.37
N GLY A 17 -4.04 -5.80 0.27
CA GLY A 17 -4.30 -5.43 1.67
C GLY A 17 -5.48 -4.46 1.84
N LEU A 18 -5.89 -3.79 0.76
CA LEU A 18 -7.04 -2.91 0.71
C LEU A 18 -8.24 -3.58 0.03
N LEU A 19 -7.97 -4.45 -0.93
CA LEU A 19 -8.92 -5.21 -1.72
C LEU A 19 -8.60 -6.69 -1.58
N ALA A 20 -9.58 -7.57 -1.69
CA ALA A 20 -9.31 -9.01 -1.67
C ALA A 20 -8.82 -9.46 -3.05
N ALA A 21 -7.67 -10.09 -3.11
CA ALA A 21 -7.19 -10.76 -4.31
C ALA A 21 -7.87 -12.13 -4.45
N LEU A 22 -8.61 -12.33 -5.53
CA LEU A 22 -9.30 -13.59 -5.79
C LEU A 22 -8.29 -14.75 -5.93
N GLY A 23 -8.58 -15.87 -5.30
CA GLY A 23 -7.69 -17.03 -5.33
C GLY A 23 -6.47 -16.93 -4.41
N SER A 24 -6.33 -15.85 -3.64
CA SER A 24 -5.18 -15.61 -2.77
C SER A 24 -5.58 -15.02 -1.41
N GLY A 25 -6.50 -15.72 -0.72
CA GLY A 25 -7.01 -15.30 0.58
C GLY A 25 -5.93 -15.08 1.64
N PRO A 26 -5.02 -16.05 1.89
CA PRO A 26 -3.96 -15.86 2.89
C PRO A 26 -3.06 -14.66 2.60
N TYR A 27 -2.70 -14.43 1.36
CA TYR A 27 -1.92 -13.26 0.95
C TYR A 27 -2.67 -11.96 1.26
N SER A 28 -3.95 -11.88 0.90
CA SER A 28 -4.78 -10.70 1.19
C SER A 28 -4.86 -10.44 2.69
N VAL A 29 -5.02 -11.47 3.52
CA VAL A 29 -5.07 -11.34 4.97
C VAL A 29 -3.76 -10.79 5.53
N THR A 30 -2.62 -11.33 5.10
CA THR A 30 -1.31 -10.87 5.58
C THR A 30 -1.02 -9.44 5.16
N LYS A 31 -1.41 -9.06 3.95
CA LYS A 31 -1.23 -7.68 3.46
C LYS A 31 -2.19 -6.69 4.12
N ALA A 32 -3.41 -7.12 4.45
CA ALA A 32 -4.33 -6.33 5.25
C ALA A 32 -3.76 -6.08 6.66
N ALA A 33 -3.11 -7.08 7.26
CA ALA A 33 -2.43 -6.93 8.53
C ALA A 33 -1.31 -5.89 8.45
N ALA A 34 -0.53 -5.88 7.37
CA ALA A 34 0.52 -4.89 7.15
C ALA A 34 -0.05 -3.46 7.04
N VAL A 35 -1.16 -3.28 6.32
CA VAL A 35 -1.86 -2.00 6.24
C VAL A 35 -2.35 -1.56 7.62
N LYS A 36 -2.97 -2.47 8.36
CA LYS A 36 -3.51 -2.17 9.69
C LYS A 36 -2.40 -1.81 10.69
N LEU A 37 -1.25 -2.45 10.61
CA LEU A 37 -0.10 -2.09 11.43
C LEU A 37 0.36 -0.66 11.13
N ALA A 38 0.46 -0.29 9.85
CA ALA A 38 0.82 1.07 9.47
C ALA A 38 -0.17 2.10 10.01
N GLU A 39 -1.47 1.81 9.90
CA GLU A 39 -2.53 2.66 10.44
C GLU A 39 -2.40 2.81 11.96
N PHE A 40 -2.21 1.71 12.67
CA PHE A 40 -2.00 1.72 14.12
C PHE A 40 -0.82 2.60 14.53
N LEU A 41 0.32 2.45 13.86
CA LEU A 41 1.52 3.24 14.15
C LEU A 41 1.32 4.72 13.87
N SER A 42 0.62 5.06 12.78
CA SER A 42 0.31 6.44 12.43
C SER A 42 -0.58 7.11 13.48
N ILE A 43 -1.61 6.41 13.94
CA ILE A 43 -2.54 6.93 14.95
C ILE A 43 -1.85 7.06 16.31
N THR A 44 -1.11 6.01 16.70
CA THR A 44 -0.51 5.94 18.04
C THR A 44 0.64 6.94 18.22
N HIS A 45 1.47 7.13 17.20
CA HIS A 45 2.73 7.86 17.31
C HIS A 45 2.79 9.14 16.45
N GLY A 46 1.70 9.49 15.77
CA GLY A 46 1.67 10.70 14.94
C GLY A 46 1.99 11.97 15.74
N ASP A 47 1.43 12.10 16.94
CA ASP A 47 1.67 13.24 17.81
C ASP A 47 3.08 13.26 18.43
N GLU A 48 3.81 12.16 18.29
CA GLU A 48 5.20 12.04 18.74
C GLU A 48 6.22 12.34 17.62
N GLY A 49 5.75 12.88 16.50
CA GLY A 49 6.58 13.25 15.35
C GLY A 49 6.90 12.11 14.40
N ILE A 50 6.18 11.00 14.49
CA ILE A 50 6.39 9.84 13.64
C ILE A 50 5.42 9.89 12.46
N LYS A 51 5.97 9.96 11.25
CA LYS A 51 5.21 9.88 9.99
C LYS A 51 5.20 8.43 9.51
N VAL A 52 4.09 8.02 8.93
CA VAL A 52 3.94 6.66 8.43
C VAL A 52 3.27 6.68 7.07
N SER A 53 3.81 5.90 6.15
CA SER A 53 3.19 5.63 4.86
C SER A 53 3.13 4.13 4.61
N VAL A 54 2.17 3.71 3.83
CA VAL A 54 2.03 2.32 3.41
C VAL A 54 1.94 2.23 1.89
N LEU A 55 2.84 1.43 1.32
CA LEU A 55 2.93 1.20 -0.12
C LEU A 55 2.01 0.03 -0.49
N CYS A 56 1.05 0.28 -1.37
CA CYS A 56 0.03 -0.68 -1.78
C CYS A 56 0.02 -0.85 -3.31
N PRO A 57 1.04 -1.48 -3.91
CA PRO A 57 1.08 -1.66 -5.35
C PRO A 57 0.23 -2.86 -5.80
N GLN A 58 -0.14 -2.85 -7.07
CA GLN A 58 -0.53 -4.05 -7.82
C GLN A 58 0.73 -4.66 -8.46
N GLY A 59 0.65 -5.12 -9.71
CA GLY A 59 1.77 -5.77 -10.39
C GLY A 59 2.96 -4.84 -10.63
N VAL A 60 4.15 -5.31 -10.27
CA VAL A 60 5.43 -4.65 -10.53
C VAL A 60 6.34 -5.65 -11.25
N ASN A 61 7.05 -5.18 -12.27
CA ASN A 61 7.93 -6.04 -13.06
C ASN A 61 9.20 -6.40 -12.27
N THR A 62 9.11 -7.48 -11.51
CA THR A 62 10.19 -8.03 -10.70
C THR A 62 10.27 -9.54 -10.90
N ALA A 63 11.33 -10.16 -10.38
CA ALA A 63 11.49 -11.61 -10.39
C ALA A 63 10.37 -12.34 -9.62
N MET A 64 9.71 -11.66 -8.68
CA MET A 64 8.58 -12.20 -7.92
C MET A 64 7.25 -12.09 -8.65
N ALA A 65 7.16 -11.28 -9.72
CA ALA A 65 5.90 -11.10 -10.45
C ALA A 65 5.44 -12.43 -11.03
N PRO A 66 4.21 -12.88 -10.73
CA PRO A 66 3.71 -14.13 -11.30
C PRO A 66 3.60 -13.99 -12.82
N LYS A 67 4.05 -15.03 -13.53
CA LYS A 67 3.94 -15.08 -14.99
C LYS A 67 2.50 -15.30 -15.46
N SER A 68 1.64 -15.80 -14.57
CA SER A 68 0.22 -15.97 -14.84
C SER A 68 -0.55 -14.73 -14.47
N LEU A 69 -1.49 -14.37 -15.31
CA LEU A 69 -2.39 -13.25 -15.08
C LEU A 69 -3.25 -13.50 -13.85
N GLY A 70 -3.03 -12.71 -12.80
CA GLY A 70 -3.91 -12.63 -11.66
C GLY A 70 -4.46 -11.21 -11.54
N ASP A 71 -5.27 -10.97 -10.52
CA ASP A 71 -5.88 -9.66 -10.27
C ASP A 71 -4.86 -8.53 -10.18
N GLY A 72 -3.63 -8.84 -9.73
CA GLY A 72 -2.55 -7.87 -9.60
C GLY A 72 -2.04 -7.28 -10.92
N GLN A 73 -2.52 -7.77 -12.06
CA GLN A 73 -2.16 -7.26 -13.39
C GLN A 73 -3.30 -6.53 -14.08
N THR A 74 -4.45 -6.39 -13.41
CA THR A 74 -5.67 -5.80 -13.99
C THR A 74 -5.43 -4.41 -14.57
N ASP A 75 -4.68 -3.57 -13.88
CA ASP A 75 -4.38 -2.19 -14.28
C ASP A 75 -2.98 -2.03 -14.86
N GLY A 76 -2.38 -3.14 -15.28
CA GLY A 76 -1.05 -3.18 -15.87
C GLY A 76 0.06 -3.41 -14.86
N ILE A 77 1.23 -3.75 -15.40
CA ILE A 77 2.45 -3.96 -14.63
C ILE A 77 3.33 -2.73 -14.81
N ILE A 78 3.77 -2.13 -13.71
CA ILE A 78 4.68 -0.98 -13.74
C ILE A 78 6.13 -1.41 -13.49
N GLU A 79 7.06 -0.60 -13.97
CA GLU A 79 8.48 -0.83 -13.73
C GLU A 79 8.87 -0.40 -12.31
N PRO A 80 9.88 -1.07 -11.70
CA PRO A 80 10.37 -0.71 -10.36
C PRO A 80 10.77 0.76 -10.21
N GLU A 81 11.37 1.33 -11.24
CA GLU A 81 11.81 2.74 -11.26
C GLU A 81 10.61 3.70 -11.17
N GLN A 82 9.54 3.38 -11.86
CA GLN A 82 8.29 4.16 -11.83
C GLN A 82 7.64 4.08 -10.42
N LEU A 83 7.64 2.91 -9.82
CA LEU A 83 7.16 2.72 -8.46
C LEU A 83 7.99 3.52 -7.47
N ALA A 84 9.31 3.44 -7.57
CA ALA A 84 10.22 4.18 -6.71
C ALA A 84 10.01 5.70 -6.82
N GLN A 85 9.78 6.20 -8.03
CA GLN A 85 9.48 7.63 -8.25
C GLN A 85 8.19 8.03 -7.52
N THR A 86 7.14 7.24 -7.64
CA THR A 86 5.87 7.49 -6.94
C THR A 86 6.06 7.48 -5.42
N VAL A 87 6.86 6.55 -4.90
CA VAL A 87 7.20 6.50 -3.47
C VAL A 87 7.83 7.79 -3.02
N VAL A 88 8.88 8.24 -3.69
CA VAL A 88 9.61 9.48 -3.32
C VAL A 88 8.67 10.69 -3.32
N GLU A 89 7.85 10.83 -4.35
CA GLU A 89 6.90 11.95 -4.46
C GLU A 89 5.87 11.92 -3.33
N THR A 90 5.32 10.74 -3.04
CA THR A 90 4.30 10.58 -2.00
C THR A 90 4.88 10.84 -0.60
N LEU A 91 6.10 10.38 -0.33
CA LEU A 91 6.79 10.63 0.94
C LEU A 91 7.09 12.12 1.13
N ARG A 92 7.43 12.84 0.09
CA ARG A 92 7.63 14.30 0.15
C ARG A 92 6.34 15.03 0.54
N GLU A 93 5.21 14.52 0.09
CA GLU A 93 3.89 15.06 0.44
C GLU A 93 3.37 14.54 1.79
N GLU A 94 4.08 13.60 2.42
CA GLU A 94 3.72 12.99 3.70
C GLU A 94 2.35 12.30 3.69
N ARG A 95 1.94 11.75 2.53
CA ARG A 95 0.68 11.01 2.40
C ARG A 95 0.79 9.62 3.03
N PHE A 96 -0.28 9.17 3.65
CA PHE A 96 -0.33 7.84 4.26
C PHE A 96 -0.33 6.72 3.21
N TYR A 97 -1.23 6.78 2.22
CA TYR A 97 -1.28 5.77 1.17
C TYR A 97 -0.37 6.12 0.00
N VAL A 98 0.51 5.19 -0.37
CA VAL A 98 1.28 5.24 -1.60
C VAL A 98 0.64 4.27 -2.60
N LEU A 99 -0.07 4.82 -3.58
CA LEU A 99 -0.83 4.06 -4.57
C LEU A 99 -0.21 4.24 -5.96
N PRO A 100 0.75 3.36 -6.34
CA PRO A 100 1.38 3.45 -7.67
C PRO A 100 0.41 3.16 -8.81
N HIS A 101 -0.67 2.42 -8.50
CA HIS A 101 -1.77 2.16 -9.42
C HIS A 101 -2.97 3.00 -8.96
N PRO A 102 -3.21 4.17 -9.56
CA PRO A 102 -4.22 5.13 -9.06
C PRO A 102 -5.66 4.59 -9.09
N GLU A 103 -5.94 3.57 -9.89
CA GLU A 103 -7.24 2.91 -9.97
C GLU A 103 -7.67 2.28 -8.64
N VAL A 104 -6.72 1.91 -7.79
CA VAL A 104 -6.99 1.27 -6.49
C VAL A 104 -7.86 2.16 -5.60
N GLU A 105 -7.67 3.46 -5.62
CA GLU A 105 -8.48 4.40 -4.83
C GLU A 105 -9.97 4.27 -5.16
N GLU A 106 -10.29 4.22 -6.44
CA GLU A 106 -11.68 4.08 -6.89
C GLU A 106 -12.27 2.71 -6.49
N TYR A 107 -11.47 1.66 -6.60
CA TYR A 107 -11.93 0.33 -6.19
C TYR A 107 -12.26 0.28 -4.69
N VAL A 108 -11.43 0.90 -3.86
CA VAL A 108 -11.67 0.97 -2.41
C VAL A 108 -12.96 1.76 -2.11
N ARG A 109 -13.20 2.84 -2.81
CA ARG A 109 -14.45 3.60 -2.69
C ARG A 109 -15.66 2.75 -3.03
N ARG A 110 -15.61 2.00 -4.13
CA ARG A 110 -16.69 1.09 -4.53
C ARG A 110 -16.91 -0.01 -3.50
N LEU A 111 -15.85 -0.57 -2.96
CA LEU A 111 -15.94 -1.60 -1.92
C LEU A 111 -16.68 -1.08 -0.69
N SER A 112 -16.44 0.14 -0.28
CA SER A 112 -17.12 0.73 0.88
C SER A 112 -18.64 0.86 0.66
N LEU A 113 -19.09 1.08 -0.57
CA LEU A 113 -20.50 1.14 -0.91
C LEU A 113 -21.20 -0.22 -0.87
N ILE A 114 -20.47 -1.31 -1.14
CA ILE A 114 -21.02 -2.67 -1.09
C ILE A 114 -21.36 -3.08 0.34
N HIS A 115 -20.66 -2.55 1.32
CA HIS A 115 -20.84 -2.87 2.74
C HIS A 115 -21.92 -2.04 3.45
N ILE A 116 -22.53 -1.11 2.75
CA ILE A 116 -23.66 -0.34 3.23
C ILE A 116 -24.98 -1.04 2.84
#